data_b1df097a1af6dce71b2590280f81bc24
#
_entry.id   b1df097a1af6dce71b2590280f81bc24
#
_cell.length_a   1.000
_cell.length_b   1.000
_cell.length_c   1.000
_cell.angle_alpha   90.00
_cell.angle_beta   90.00
_cell.angle_gamma   90.00
#
_symmetry.space_group_name_H-M   'P 1'
#
loop_
_entity.id
_entity.type
_entity.pdbx_description
1 polymer ?
#
loop_
_entity_poly.entity_id
_entity_poly.type
_entity_poly.pdbx_seq_one_letter_code
_entity_poly.pdbx_strand_id
1 'polypeptide(L)'
;MRHAILGAGGVGGLIGACLAHAGASVTLVVRREALEQYPRQLHLESAFGNFEVDVAVAAEVPPVDALWITVKATQLEPALTAVKHPEAVRAIVPLLNGIDHISLLRARYGAGRVIPATIAVETERVSPGHIVHRSPFARLYVSSAGRVPLGSTLDQLQQIGFACRFVDDEATLMWSKLVFLAPYALTTSAGDKTKGEVDSDPSWRSQMEACLREACAVAAAEGAKVNPEAILAGMMALPTNMRSSMQKDVEQHKTPELDAIAGPILRVARRHGIEVPATKKLVAAVEQRAGGESLLA
;
A
#
# COMPACT_ATOMS: atom_id res chain seq x y z
N MET A 1 5.96 2.91 -22.68
CA MET A 1 6.10 1.61 -21.96
C MET A 1 4.75 0.92 -21.88
N ARG A 2 4.73 -0.40 -21.76
CA ARG A 2 3.53 -1.21 -21.54
C ARG A 2 3.44 -1.53 -20.06
N HIS A 3 2.30 -1.25 -19.44
CA HIS A 3 2.06 -1.49 -18.03
C HIS A 3 0.88 -2.43 -17.82
N ALA A 4 0.99 -3.34 -16.87
CA ALA A 4 -0.14 -4.09 -16.34
C ALA A 4 -0.39 -3.69 -14.87
N ILE A 5 -1.66 -3.59 -14.51
CA ILE A 5 -2.11 -3.29 -13.15
C ILE A 5 -2.83 -4.51 -12.61
N LEU A 6 -2.22 -5.26 -11.72
CA LEU A 6 -2.84 -6.39 -11.04
C LEU A 6 -3.57 -5.88 -9.78
N GLY A 7 -4.88 -5.77 -9.89
CA GLY A 7 -5.73 -5.20 -8.85
C GLY A 7 -6.29 -3.83 -9.21
N ALA A 8 -7.38 -3.79 -9.97
CA ALA A 8 -8.07 -2.56 -10.38
C ALA A 8 -8.91 -1.95 -9.24
N GLY A 9 -8.29 -1.75 -8.08
CA GLY A 9 -8.82 -1.02 -6.92
C GLY A 9 -8.54 0.48 -7.00
N GLY A 10 -8.65 1.20 -5.89
CA GLY A 10 -8.36 2.64 -5.84
C GLY A 10 -6.94 2.97 -6.29
N VAL A 11 -5.93 2.36 -5.67
CA VAL A 11 -4.51 2.61 -6.01
C VAL A 11 -4.20 2.19 -7.45
N GLY A 12 -4.60 0.98 -7.84
CA GLY A 12 -4.34 0.48 -9.19
C GLY A 12 -5.07 1.28 -10.27
N GLY A 13 -6.30 1.68 -10.00
CA GLY A 13 -7.07 2.54 -10.89
C GLY A 13 -6.46 3.92 -11.05
N LEU A 14 -5.99 4.54 -9.97
CA LEU A 14 -5.28 5.83 -10.02
C LEU A 14 -4.00 5.75 -10.85
N ILE A 15 -3.12 4.79 -10.55
CA ILE A 15 -1.87 4.59 -11.31
C ILE A 15 -2.18 4.30 -12.79
N GLY A 16 -3.13 3.39 -13.05
CA GLY A 16 -3.52 3.02 -14.41
C GLY A 16 -4.08 4.20 -15.20
N ALA A 17 -4.99 4.97 -14.59
CA ALA A 17 -5.58 6.15 -15.23
C ALA A 17 -4.51 7.22 -15.53
N CYS A 18 -3.65 7.51 -14.57
CA CYS A 18 -2.59 8.50 -14.76
C CYS A 18 -1.57 8.07 -15.84
N LEU A 19 -1.16 6.82 -15.86
CA LEU A 19 -0.26 6.31 -16.90
C LEU A 19 -0.89 6.32 -18.28
N ALA A 20 -2.17 5.92 -18.40
CA ALA A 20 -2.90 5.98 -19.66
C ALA A 20 -3.07 7.42 -20.14
N HIS A 21 -3.38 8.36 -19.25
CA HIS A 21 -3.47 9.79 -19.55
C HIS A 21 -2.13 10.36 -20.06
N ALA A 22 -1.01 9.87 -19.51
CA ALA A 22 0.34 10.20 -20.00
C ALA A 22 0.72 9.49 -21.33
N GLY A 23 -0.22 8.78 -21.96
CA GLY A 23 -0.01 8.10 -23.24
C GLY A 23 0.67 6.73 -23.17
N ALA A 24 0.79 6.14 -21.97
CA ALA A 24 1.30 4.79 -21.83
C ALA A 24 0.22 3.72 -22.17
N SER A 25 0.65 2.57 -22.67
CA SER A 25 -0.24 1.42 -22.86
C SER A 25 -0.50 0.74 -21.51
N VAL A 26 -1.75 0.71 -21.06
CA VAL A 26 -2.15 0.15 -19.76
C VAL A 26 -3.15 -0.98 -19.95
N THR A 27 -2.88 -2.11 -19.26
CA THR A 27 -3.80 -3.24 -19.15
C THR A 27 -4.19 -3.42 -17.67
N LEU A 28 -5.47 -3.34 -17.36
CA LEU A 28 -5.99 -3.72 -16.06
C LEU A 28 -6.18 -5.23 -16.01
N VAL A 29 -5.59 -5.88 -15.00
CA VAL A 29 -5.78 -7.31 -14.78
C VAL A 29 -6.84 -7.49 -13.72
N VAL A 30 -7.99 -8.04 -14.13
CA VAL A 30 -9.16 -8.26 -13.28
C VAL A 30 -9.45 -9.75 -13.13
N ARG A 31 -10.31 -10.10 -12.18
CA ARG A 31 -10.75 -11.50 -12.04
C ARG A 31 -11.49 -11.93 -13.30
N ARG A 32 -11.37 -13.22 -13.66
CA ARG A 32 -11.98 -13.79 -14.88
C ARG A 32 -13.49 -13.56 -14.93
N GLU A 33 -14.16 -13.66 -13.80
CA GLU A 33 -15.61 -13.45 -13.66
C GLU A 33 -16.06 -12.02 -13.95
N ALA A 34 -15.16 -11.05 -13.76
CA ALA A 34 -15.43 -9.64 -13.99
C ALA A 34 -15.03 -9.16 -15.40
N LEU A 35 -14.32 -9.99 -16.18
CA LEU A 35 -13.66 -9.57 -17.42
C LEU A 35 -14.61 -8.98 -18.45
N GLU A 36 -15.76 -9.61 -18.65
CA GLU A 36 -16.74 -9.19 -19.67
C GLU A 36 -17.47 -7.89 -19.29
N GLN A 37 -17.69 -7.69 -17.99
CA GLN A 37 -18.45 -6.56 -17.45
C GLN A 37 -17.56 -5.38 -17.02
N TYR A 38 -16.24 -5.58 -16.99
CA TYR A 38 -15.34 -4.51 -16.55
C TYR A 38 -15.20 -3.43 -17.63
N PRO A 39 -15.43 -2.15 -17.31
CA PRO A 39 -15.33 -1.08 -18.30
C PRO A 39 -13.91 -0.97 -18.86
N ARG A 40 -13.81 -0.68 -20.15
CA ARG A 40 -12.55 -0.44 -20.85
C ARG A 40 -12.14 1.03 -20.82
N GLN A 41 -12.86 1.83 -20.09
CA GLN A 41 -12.60 3.23 -19.82
C GLN A 41 -12.52 3.44 -18.31
N LEU A 42 -11.50 4.17 -17.87
CA LEU A 42 -11.37 4.65 -16.49
C LEU A 42 -11.79 6.11 -16.42
N HIS A 43 -12.68 6.41 -15.49
CA HIS A 43 -13.02 7.77 -15.07
C HIS A 43 -12.28 8.08 -13.76
N LEU A 44 -11.45 9.10 -13.77
CA LEU A 44 -10.70 9.58 -12.60
C LEU A 44 -11.19 10.97 -12.19
N GLU A 45 -11.60 11.11 -10.93
CA GLU A 45 -11.77 12.38 -10.24
C GLU A 45 -10.59 12.61 -9.30
N SER A 46 -9.85 13.69 -9.47
CA SER A 46 -8.61 13.90 -8.74
C SER A 46 -8.27 15.39 -8.61
N ALA A 47 -7.51 15.73 -7.55
CA ALA A 47 -6.84 17.02 -7.45
C ALA A 47 -5.86 17.29 -8.61
N PHE A 48 -5.46 16.25 -9.36
CA PHE A 48 -4.61 16.34 -10.55
C PHE A 48 -5.39 16.62 -11.84
N GLY A 49 -6.70 16.68 -11.76
CA GLY A 49 -7.64 16.84 -12.88
C GLY A 49 -8.61 15.67 -12.97
N ASN A 50 -9.75 15.94 -13.64
CA ASN A 50 -10.75 14.93 -13.93
C ASN A 50 -10.60 14.54 -15.40
N PHE A 51 -10.47 13.24 -15.67
CA PHE A 51 -10.32 12.75 -17.03
C PHE A 51 -10.79 11.31 -17.20
N GLU A 52 -11.07 10.98 -18.44
CA GLU A 52 -11.43 9.65 -18.89
C GLU A 52 -10.32 9.10 -19.80
N VAL A 53 -9.98 7.86 -19.64
CA VAL A 53 -8.92 7.21 -20.43
C VAL A 53 -9.31 5.79 -20.81
N ASP A 54 -8.99 5.39 -22.01
CA ASP A 54 -9.17 4.02 -22.46
C ASP A 54 -8.04 3.14 -21.94
N VAL A 55 -8.39 1.93 -21.51
CA VAL A 55 -7.46 0.91 -21.03
C VAL A 55 -7.83 -0.47 -21.60
N ALA A 56 -6.84 -1.32 -21.78
CA ALA A 56 -7.09 -2.72 -22.01
C ALA A 56 -7.50 -3.43 -20.70
N VAL A 57 -8.31 -4.49 -20.81
CA VAL A 57 -8.70 -5.31 -19.67
C VAL A 57 -8.41 -6.77 -20.00
N ALA A 58 -7.79 -7.50 -19.08
CA ALA A 58 -7.42 -8.89 -19.23
C ALA A 58 -7.64 -9.67 -17.93
N ALA A 59 -7.76 -10.99 -18.01
CA ALA A 59 -7.79 -11.89 -16.86
C ALA A 59 -6.39 -12.41 -16.48
N GLU A 60 -5.42 -12.26 -17.35
CA GLU A 60 -4.04 -12.69 -17.17
C GLU A 60 -3.09 -11.55 -17.52
N VAL A 61 -1.92 -11.55 -16.89
CA VAL A 61 -0.90 -10.52 -17.13
C VAL A 61 -0.28 -10.73 -18.51
N PRO A 62 -0.41 -9.78 -19.44
CA PRO A 62 0.23 -9.87 -20.75
C PRO A 62 1.74 -9.57 -20.65
N PRO A 63 2.52 -9.78 -21.72
CA PRO A 63 3.90 -9.32 -21.81
C PRO A 63 4.00 -7.81 -21.63
N VAL A 64 4.66 -7.35 -20.54
CA VAL A 64 4.75 -5.93 -20.17
C VAL A 64 6.13 -5.53 -19.67
N ASP A 65 6.40 -4.24 -19.73
CA ASP A 65 7.63 -3.66 -19.20
C ASP A 65 7.56 -3.51 -17.67
N ALA A 66 6.37 -3.18 -17.13
CA ALA A 66 6.15 -3.11 -15.69
C ALA A 66 4.79 -3.69 -15.28
N LEU A 67 4.81 -4.54 -14.24
CA LEU A 67 3.65 -5.06 -13.54
C LEU A 67 3.51 -4.37 -12.19
N TRP A 68 2.44 -3.60 -12.02
CA TRP A 68 2.09 -2.98 -10.75
C TRP A 68 1.15 -3.92 -9.98
N ILE A 69 1.55 -4.33 -8.79
CA ILE A 69 0.72 -5.17 -7.92
C ILE A 69 0.08 -4.27 -6.86
N THR A 70 -1.24 -4.11 -6.96
CA THR A 70 -2.02 -3.15 -6.16
C THR A 70 -3.24 -3.81 -5.51
N VAL A 71 -3.24 -5.13 -5.40
CA VAL A 71 -4.23 -5.88 -4.63
C VAL A 71 -4.00 -5.67 -3.14
N LYS A 72 -5.00 -5.97 -2.30
CA LYS A 72 -4.78 -6.08 -0.86
C LYS A 72 -3.83 -7.24 -0.55
N ALA A 73 -3.04 -7.12 0.53
CA ALA A 73 -2.11 -8.17 0.94
C ALA A 73 -2.83 -9.53 1.16
N THR A 74 -4.03 -9.50 1.71
CA THR A 74 -4.90 -10.69 1.88
C THR A 74 -5.32 -11.36 0.57
N GLN A 75 -5.16 -10.69 -0.56
CA GLN A 75 -5.52 -11.19 -1.89
C GLN A 75 -4.30 -11.45 -2.78
N LEU A 76 -3.08 -11.27 -2.26
CA LEU A 76 -1.86 -11.36 -3.06
C LEU A 76 -1.70 -12.74 -3.69
N GLU A 77 -1.66 -13.81 -2.90
CA GLU A 77 -1.42 -15.16 -3.41
C GLU A 77 -2.42 -15.60 -4.50
N PRO A 78 -3.75 -15.47 -4.31
CA PRO A 78 -4.68 -15.80 -5.37
C PRO A 78 -4.53 -14.88 -6.60
N ALA A 79 -4.19 -13.60 -6.43
CA ALA A 79 -3.99 -12.69 -7.56
C ALA A 79 -2.76 -13.06 -8.40
N LEU A 80 -1.70 -13.57 -7.79
CA LEU A 80 -0.49 -13.99 -8.50
C LEU A 80 -0.71 -15.15 -9.48
N THR A 81 -1.83 -15.86 -9.38
CA THR A 81 -2.20 -16.90 -10.37
C THR A 81 -2.49 -16.33 -11.76
N ALA A 82 -2.76 -15.02 -11.87
CA ALA A 82 -2.91 -14.33 -13.14
C ALA A 82 -1.56 -14.10 -13.88
N VAL A 83 -0.42 -14.27 -13.19
CA VAL A 83 0.92 -14.13 -13.79
C VAL A 83 1.36 -15.48 -14.35
N LYS A 84 0.88 -15.84 -15.53
CA LYS A 84 1.17 -17.14 -16.18
C LYS A 84 2.57 -17.19 -16.78
N HIS A 85 3.06 -16.07 -17.29
CA HIS A 85 4.34 -15.93 -17.99
C HIS A 85 5.22 -14.88 -17.32
N PRO A 86 5.79 -15.18 -16.13
CA PRO A 86 6.60 -14.21 -15.37
C PRO A 86 7.87 -13.79 -16.14
N GLU A 87 8.38 -14.62 -17.06
CA GLU A 87 9.51 -14.31 -17.92
C GLU A 87 9.22 -13.13 -18.89
N ALA A 88 7.95 -12.91 -19.21
CA ALA A 88 7.50 -11.82 -20.08
C ALA A 88 7.25 -10.49 -19.33
N VAL A 89 7.51 -10.45 -18.02
CA VAL A 89 7.42 -9.26 -17.17
C VAL A 89 8.82 -8.79 -16.80
N ARG A 90 9.19 -7.55 -17.17
CA ARG A 90 10.54 -7.03 -16.92
C ARG A 90 10.72 -6.52 -15.49
N ALA A 91 9.75 -5.77 -14.98
CA ALA A 91 9.76 -5.20 -13.64
C ALA A 91 8.46 -5.51 -12.91
N ILE A 92 8.54 -5.85 -11.62
CA ILE A 92 7.39 -6.10 -10.73
C ILE A 92 7.45 -5.07 -9.61
N VAL A 93 6.42 -4.24 -9.51
CA VAL A 93 6.36 -3.10 -8.59
C VAL A 93 5.17 -3.29 -7.63
N PRO A 94 5.41 -3.88 -6.45
CA PRO A 94 4.35 -4.03 -5.46
C PRO A 94 4.09 -2.71 -4.73
N LEU A 95 2.81 -2.36 -4.58
CA LEU A 95 2.33 -1.18 -3.86
C LEU A 95 1.37 -1.56 -2.71
N LEU A 96 1.61 -2.71 -2.09
CA LEU A 96 0.82 -3.21 -0.98
C LEU A 96 1.17 -2.52 0.34
N ASN A 97 0.31 -2.71 1.33
CA ASN A 97 0.66 -2.44 2.71
C ASN A 97 1.53 -3.57 3.28
N GLY A 98 2.34 -3.25 4.30
CA GLY A 98 3.32 -4.18 4.86
C GLY A 98 4.61 -4.25 4.04
N ILE A 99 5.47 -5.21 4.38
CA ILE A 99 6.81 -5.37 3.78
C ILE A 99 7.13 -6.82 3.39
N ASP A 100 6.47 -7.82 3.97
CA ASP A 100 6.82 -9.24 3.78
C ASP A 100 6.59 -9.73 2.35
N HIS A 101 5.66 -9.08 1.63
CA HIS A 101 5.40 -9.37 0.22
C HIS A 101 6.64 -9.20 -0.68
N ILE A 102 7.62 -8.39 -0.27
CA ILE A 102 8.86 -8.20 -1.03
C ILE A 102 9.65 -9.52 -1.08
N SER A 103 9.85 -10.16 0.07
CA SER A 103 10.57 -11.43 0.18
C SER A 103 9.85 -12.55 -0.58
N LEU A 104 8.52 -12.62 -0.45
CA LEU A 104 7.67 -13.58 -1.17
C LEU A 104 7.81 -13.41 -2.69
N LEU A 105 7.68 -12.19 -3.18
CA LEU A 105 7.78 -11.90 -4.62
C LEU A 105 9.19 -12.16 -5.16
N ARG A 106 10.22 -11.81 -4.39
CA ARG A 106 11.62 -12.10 -4.75
C ARG A 106 11.91 -13.60 -4.84
N ALA A 107 11.40 -14.38 -3.90
CA ALA A 107 11.54 -15.85 -3.94
C ALA A 107 10.84 -16.43 -5.18
N ARG A 108 9.68 -15.88 -5.57
CA ARG A 108 8.88 -16.40 -6.69
C ARG A 108 9.35 -15.93 -8.06
N TYR A 109 9.81 -14.70 -8.19
CA TYR A 109 10.09 -14.06 -9.49
C TYR A 109 11.55 -13.65 -9.69
N GLY A 110 12.38 -13.80 -8.67
CA GLY A 110 13.78 -13.38 -8.67
C GLY A 110 13.97 -11.94 -8.19
N ALA A 111 15.02 -11.73 -7.41
CA ALA A 111 15.30 -10.46 -6.74
C ALA A 111 15.49 -9.29 -7.74
N GLY A 112 16.10 -9.55 -8.90
CA GLY A 112 16.42 -8.52 -9.88
C GLY A 112 15.19 -7.94 -10.62
N ARG A 113 14.02 -8.60 -10.52
CA ARG A 113 12.77 -8.12 -11.17
C ARG A 113 11.85 -7.38 -10.20
N VAL A 114 11.96 -7.65 -8.90
CA VAL A 114 11.09 -7.05 -7.89
C VAL A 114 11.71 -5.73 -7.42
N ILE A 115 10.99 -4.67 -7.66
CA ILE A 115 11.37 -3.30 -7.34
C ILE A 115 10.51 -2.82 -6.18
N PRO A 116 11.03 -2.80 -4.94
CA PRO A 116 10.29 -2.29 -3.80
C PRO A 116 9.86 -0.86 -4.00
N ALA A 117 8.61 -0.59 -3.65
CA ALA A 117 8.04 0.74 -3.75
C ALA A 117 6.97 0.95 -2.67
N THR A 118 6.75 2.20 -2.32
CA THR A 118 5.70 2.61 -1.41
C THR A 118 4.86 3.72 -2.03
N ILE A 119 3.55 3.68 -1.77
CA ILE A 119 2.66 4.76 -2.15
C ILE A 119 1.92 5.27 -0.92
N ALA A 120 1.79 6.60 -0.81
CA ALA A 120 0.95 7.27 0.15
C ALA A 120 -0.08 8.11 -0.60
N VAL A 121 -1.33 7.70 -0.52
CA VAL A 121 -2.46 8.31 -1.22
C VAL A 121 -3.77 7.87 -0.56
N GLU A 122 -4.77 8.72 -0.55
CA GLU A 122 -6.14 8.32 -0.25
C GLU A 122 -6.93 8.27 -1.55
N THR A 123 -7.32 7.07 -1.95
CA THR A 123 -8.06 6.83 -3.18
C THR A 123 -9.07 5.71 -3.00
N GLU A 124 -10.17 5.80 -3.72
CA GLU A 124 -11.27 4.85 -3.66
C GLU A 124 -11.74 4.49 -5.06
N ARG A 125 -12.06 3.22 -5.27
CA ARG A 125 -12.85 2.79 -6.41
C ARG A 125 -14.31 2.80 -6.01
N VAL A 126 -15.06 3.79 -6.48
CA VAL A 126 -16.49 3.97 -6.15
C VAL A 126 -17.34 2.92 -6.86
N SER A 127 -16.97 2.63 -8.12
CA SER A 127 -17.56 1.56 -8.94
C SER A 127 -16.50 1.01 -9.91
N PRO A 128 -16.73 -0.11 -10.61
CA PRO A 128 -15.82 -0.55 -11.65
C PRO A 128 -15.52 0.56 -12.64
N GLY A 129 -14.24 0.88 -12.85
CA GLY A 129 -13.80 1.95 -13.75
C GLY A 129 -13.88 3.37 -13.20
N HIS A 130 -14.55 3.61 -12.08
CA HIS A 130 -14.66 4.95 -11.49
C HIS A 130 -13.81 5.08 -10.22
N ILE A 131 -12.82 5.96 -10.27
CA ILE A 131 -11.80 6.18 -9.24
C ILE A 131 -11.89 7.61 -8.73
N VAL A 132 -11.91 7.77 -7.41
CA VAL A 132 -11.86 9.07 -6.74
C VAL A 132 -10.57 9.15 -5.91
N HIS A 133 -9.71 10.09 -6.25
CA HIS A 133 -8.50 10.42 -5.50
C HIS A 133 -8.80 11.55 -4.53
N ARG A 134 -8.87 11.24 -3.24
CA ARG A 134 -9.35 12.14 -2.18
C ARG A 134 -8.26 13.00 -1.55
N SER A 135 -7.02 12.48 -1.47
CA SER A 135 -5.91 13.26 -0.91
C SER A 135 -5.40 14.31 -1.92
N PRO A 136 -4.94 15.49 -1.46
CA PRO A 136 -4.36 16.50 -2.34
C PRO A 136 -2.95 16.12 -2.83
N PHE A 137 -2.47 14.94 -2.49
CA PHE A 137 -1.14 14.44 -2.85
C PHE A 137 -1.18 12.95 -3.23
N ALA A 138 -0.26 12.54 -4.07
CA ALA A 138 0.16 11.15 -4.24
C ALA A 138 1.69 11.09 -4.17
N ARG A 139 2.24 10.34 -3.21
CA ARG A 139 3.68 10.16 -3.04
C ARG A 139 4.06 8.74 -3.41
N LEU A 140 4.85 8.59 -4.45
CA LEU A 140 5.35 7.29 -4.94
C LEU A 140 6.87 7.25 -4.78
N TYR A 141 7.36 6.47 -3.82
CA TYR A 141 8.77 6.28 -3.60
C TYR A 141 9.18 4.88 -4.02
N VAL A 142 10.26 4.78 -4.78
CA VAL A 142 10.70 3.54 -5.43
C VAL A 142 12.16 3.30 -5.07
N SER A 143 12.55 2.05 -4.85
CA SER A 143 13.95 1.74 -4.61
C SER A 143 14.80 2.12 -5.84
N SER A 144 16.08 2.45 -5.62
CA SER A 144 17.00 2.85 -6.70
C SER A 144 17.19 1.79 -7.78
N ALA A 145 16.87 0.51 -7.48
CA ALA A 145 16.79 -0.55 -8.51
C ALA A 145 15.80 -0.22 -9.63
N GLY A 146 14.82 0.63 -9.36
CA GLY A 146 13.85 1.11 -10.34
C GLY A 146 14.33 2.22 -11.27
N ARG A 147 15.51 2.82 -11.06
CA ARG A 147 15.98 3.98 -11.86
C ARG A 147 15.99 3.71 -13.36
N VAL A 148 16.53 2.58 -13.76
CA VAL A 148 16.62 2.21 -15.17
C VAL A 148 15.27 1.78 -15.74
N PRO A 149 14.54 0.80 -15.14
CA PRO A 149 13.31 0.30 -15.74
C PRO A 149 12.09 1.22 -15.58
N LEU A 150 12.10 2.18 -14.65
CA LEU A 150 10.92 3.00 -14.32
C LEU A 150 11.16 4.52 -14.40
N GLY A 151 12.36 4.98 -14.78
CA GLY A 151 12.70 6.41 -14.80
C GLY A 151 11.69 7.24 -15.57
N SER A 152 11.45 6.90 -16.85
CA SER A 152 10.48 7.60 -17.68
C SER A 152 9.02 7.48 -17.16
N THR A 153 8.68 6.38 -16.48
CA THR A 153 7.36 6.21 -15.88
C THR A 153 7.17 7.15 -14.69
N LEU A 154 8.20 7.29 -13.84
CA LEU A 154 8.13 8.23 -12.72
C LEU A 154 8.08 9.68 -13.23
N ASP A 155 8.84 10.03 -14.28
CA ASP A 155 8.79 11.35 -14.90
C ASP A 155 7.37 11.68 -15.42
N GLN A 156 6.71 10.73 -16.08
CA GLN A 156 5.32 10.88 -16.53
C GLN A 156 4.35 11.10 -15.36
N LEU A 157 4.48 10.33 -14.28
CA LEU A 157 3.64 10.50 -13.09
C LEU A 157 3.91 11.84 -12.38
N GLN A 158 5.17 12.29 -12.34
CA GLN A 158 5.51 13.62 -11.79
C GLN A 158 4.88 14.75 -12.57
N GLN A 159 4.83 14.66 -13.89
CA GLN A 159 4.18 15.68 -14.74
C GLN A 159 2.67 15.81 -14.47
N ILE A 160 2.04 14.73 -13.99
CA ILE A 160 0.60 14.74 -13.61
C ILE A 160 0.38 15.30 -12.20
N GLY A 161 1.41 15.27 -11.32
CA GLY A 161 1.31 15.80 -9.96
C GLY A 161 1.75 14.83 -8.86
N PHE A 162 2.24 13.63 -9.19
CA PHE A 162 2.81 12.75 -8.18
C PHE A 162 4.13 13.29 -7.64
N ALA A 163 4.35 13.19 -6.34
CA ALA A 163 5.66 13.37 -5.75
C ALA A 163 6.43 12.04 -5.83
N CYS A 164 7.22 11.87 -6.90
CA CYS A 164 8.01 10.66 -7.13
C CYS A 164 9.46 10.87 -6.72
N ARG A 165 10.10 9.84 -6.14
CA ARG A 165 11.55 9.81 -5.93
C ARG A 165 12.10 8.40 -5.86
N PHE A 166 13.39 8.25 -6.21
CA PHE A 166 14.15 7.04 -5.96
C PHE A 166 14.86 7.12 -4.60
N VAL A 167 14.85 6.00 -3.86
CA VAL A 167 15.45 5.86 -2.53
C VAL A 167 16.48 4.75 -2.55
N ASP A 168 17.71 5.04 -2.15
CA ASP A 168 18.81 4.07 -2.18
C ASP A 168 18.75 3.07 -1.03
N ASP A 169 18.30 3.48 0.14
CA ASP A 169 18.14 2.64 1.32
C ASP A 169 16.75 1.98 1.31
N GLU A 170 16.71 0.73 0.86
CA GLU A 170 15.47 -0.04 0.74
C GLU A 170 14.83 -0.34 2.10
N ALA A 171 15.63 -0.64 3.12
CA ALA A 171 15.09 -0.87 4.46
C ALA A 171 14.36 0.38 4.97
N THR A 172 15.00 1.55 4.84
CA THR A 172 14.38 2.83 5.21
C THR A 172 13.16 3.12 4.35
N LEU A 173 13.18 2.84 3.03
CA LEU A 173 12.03 3.02 2.15
C LEU A 173 10.80 2.26 2.67
N MET A 174 10.96 0.97 2.94
CA MET A 174 9.84 0.10 3.30
C MET A 174 9.37 0.34 4.74
N TRP A 175 10.30 0.40 5.67
CA TRP A 175 9.98 0.62 7.08
C TRP A 175 9.40 2.01 7.37
N SER A 176 9.84 3.07 6.68
CA SER A 176 9.30 4.43 6.90
C SER A 176 7.78 4.49 6.69
N LYS A 177 7.26 3.78 5.68
CA LYS A 177 5.80 3.68 5.50
C LYS A 177 5.15 2.86 6.60
N LEU A 178 5.73 1.72 6.98
CA LEU A 178 5.13 0.81 7.94
C LEU A 178 5.08 1.41 9.35
N VAL A 179 6.15 2.05 9.82
CA VAL A 179 6.21 2.69 11.14
C VAL A 179 5.26 3.90 11.26
N PHE A 180 4.90 4.53 10.13
CA PHE A 180 3.84 5.53 10.10
C PHE A 180 2.46 4.88 10.10
N LEU A 181 2.27 3.87 9.26
CA LEU A 181 0.97 3.27 9.03
C LEU A 181 0.47 2.44 10.22
N ALA A 182 1.33 1.61 10.82
CA ALA A 182 0.92 0.63 11.82
C ALA A 182 0.34 1.27 13.09
N PRO A 183 1.00 2.24 13.77
CA PRO A 183 0.45 2.87 14.96
C PRO A 183 -0.88 3.57 14.66
N TYR A 184 -0.97 4.27 13.54
CA TYR A 184 -2.18 4.96 13.10
C TYR A 184 -3.33 3.98 12.84
N ALA A 185 -3.09 2.99 11.99
CA ALA A 185 -4.13 2.04 11.58
C ALA A 185 -4.59 1.16 12.76
N LEU A 186 -3.66 0.66 13.58
CA LEU A 186 -3.98 -0.15 14.75
C LEU A 186 -4.81 0.64 15.77
N THR A 187 -4.40 1.87 16.10
CA THR A 187 -5.10 2.66 17.12
C THR A 187 -6.49 3.08 16.67
N THR A 188 -6.64 3.57 15.44
CA THR A 188 -7.95 3.98 14.90
C THR A 188 -8.89 2.78 14.77
N SER A 189 -8.39 1.61 14.35
CA SER A 189 -9.19 0.39 14.24
C SER A 189 -9.56 -0.20 15.60
N ALA A 190 -8.61 -0.25 16.55
CA ALA A 190 -8.86 -0.79 17.89
C ALA A 190 -9.89 0.04 18.67
N GLY A 191 -9.79 1.38 18.59
CA GLY A 191 -10.64 2.31 19.31
C GLY A 191 -11.93 2.69 18.60
N ASP A 192 -12.07 2.37 17.32
CA ASP A 192 -13.12 2.91 16.43
C ASP A 192 -13.16 4.44 16.45
N LYS A 193 -12.02 5.02 16.34
CA LYS A 193 -11.82 6.46 16.50
C LYS A 193 -11.25 7.09 15.24
N THR A 194 -11.71 8.29 14.94
CA THR A 194 -11.03 9.18 13.98
C THR A 194 -9.68 9.61 14.54
N LYS A 195 -8.82 10.17 13.68
CA LYS A 195 -7.52 10.71 14.10
C LYS A 195 -7.67 11.77 15.20
N GLY A 196 -8.64 12.68 15.08
CA GLY A 196 -8.90 13.73 16.06
C GLY A 196 -9.35 13.20 17.41
N GLU A 197 -10.16 12.15 17.44
CA GLU A 197 -10.59 11.49 18.68
C GLU A 197 -9.43 10.77 19.37
N VAL A 198 -8.51 10.16 18.60
CA VAL A 198 -7.27 9.59 19.15
C VAL A 198 -6.40 10.69 19.77
N ASP A 199 -6.24 11.83 19.09
CA ASP A 199 -5.41 12.93 19.56
C ASP A 199 -5.96 13.59 20.83
N SER A 200 -7.29 13.65 20.95
CA SER A 200 -7.97 14.31 22.07
C SER A 200 -8.08 13.43 23.33
N ASP A 201 -7.88 12.12 23.17
CA ASP A 201 -7.94 11.15 24.28
C ASP A 201 -6.52 10.78 24.72
N PRO A 202 -6.07 11.22 25.91
CA PRO A 202 -4.69 10.97 26.36
C PRO A 202 -4.31 9.48 26.43
N SER A 203 -5.27 8.59 26.72
CA SER A 203 -5.01 7.15 26.78
C SER A 203 -4.75 6.57 25.39
N TRP A 204 -5.59 6.89 24.40
CA TRP A 204 -5.41 6.43 23.02
C TRP A 204 -4.17 7.05 22.36
N ARG A 205 -3.94 8.32 22.60
CA ARG A 205 -2.73 9.00 22.13
C ARG A 205 -1.46 8.33 22.68
N SER A 206 -1.42 8.06 23.98
CA SER A 206 -0.27 7.38 24.62
C SER A 206 -0.05 5.98 24.03
N GLN A 207 -1.10 5.23 23.74
CA GLN A 207 -0.97 3.91 23.10
C GLN A 207 -0.44 4.02 21.66
N MET A 208 -0.90 4.99 20.89
CA MET A 208 -0.38 5.26 19.53
C MET A 208 1.11 5.61 19.56
N GLU A 209 1.51 6.51 20.45
CA GLU A 209 2.91 6.93 20.60
C GLU A 209 3.81 5.79 21.11
N ALA A 210 3.31 4.94 22.01
CA ALA A 210 4.04 3.74 22.45
C ALA A 210 4.23 2.76 21.30
N CYS A 211 3.18 2.45 20.55
CA CYS A 211 3.24 1.59 19.36
C CYS A 211 4.21 2.16 18.30
N LEU A 212 4.23 3.49 18.09
CA LEU A 212 5.19 4.13 17.21
C LEU A 212 6.63 3.91 17.65
N ARG A 213 6.93 4.12 18.94
CA ARG A 213 8.30 3.89 19.47
C ARG A 213 8.73 2.44 19.33
N GLU A 214 7.83 1.49 19.60
CA GLU A 214 8.09 0.05 19.40
C GLU A 214 8.37 -0.27 17.92
N ALA A 215 7.52 0.20 17.01
CA ALA A 215 7.70 -0.02 15.58
C ALA A 215 9.01 0.60 15.05
N CYS A 216 9.40 1.78 15.54
CA CYS A 216 10.66 2.41 15.18
C CYS A 216 11.88 1.64 15.73
N ALA A 217 11.81 1.10 16.94
CA ALA A 217 12.88 0.28 17.51
C ALA A 217 13.07 -1.02 16.69
N VAL A 218 11.96 -1.64 16.27
CA VAL A 218 11.98 -2.82 15.40
C VAL A 218 12.56 -2.49 14.02
N ALA A 219 12.14 -1.37 13.42
CA ALA A 219 12.66 -0.92 12.13
C ALA A 219 14.18 -0.64 12.17
N ALA A 220 14.66 -0.03 13.26
CA ALA A 220 16.08 0.22 13.47
C ALA A 220 16.90 -1.06 13.59
N ALA A 221 16.36 -2.13 14.20
CA ALA A 221 17.00 -3.44 14.27
C ALA A 221 17.16 -4.10 12.88
N GLU A 222 16.32 -3.72 11.91
CA GLU A 222 16.43 -4.11 10.49
C GLU A 222 17.27 -3.11 9.66
N GLY A 223 17.96 -2.17 10.29
CA GLY A 223 18.84 -1.22 9.63
C GLY A 223 18.15 0.00 9.04
N ALA A 224 16.84 0.17 9.22
CA ALA A 224 16.11 1.32 8.72
C ALA A 224 16.43 2.59 9.53
N LYS A 225 16.63 3.70 8.82
CA LYS A 225 16.92 5.02 9.43
C LYS A 225 15.61 5.81 9.55
N VAL A 226 14.89 5.57 10.65
CA VAL A 226 13.63 6.24 10.95
C VAL A 226 13.79 7.21 12.13
N ASN A 227 13.10 8.34 12.06
CA ASN A 227 13.08 9.34 13.15
C ASN A 227 11.68 9.37 13.76
N PRO A 228 11.50 8.85 15.00
CA PRO A 228 10.19 8.78 15.65
C PRO A 228 9.52 10.15 15.82
N GLU A 229 10.28 11.20 16.14
CA GLU A 229 9.76 12.55 16.35
C GLU A 229 9.22 13.13 15.04
N ALA A 230 9.95 12.96 13.94
CA ALA A 230 9.51 13.42 12.62
C ALA A 230 8.27 12.64 12.14
N ILE A 231 8.21 11.35 12.45
CA ILE A 231 7.04 10.50 12.10
C ILE A 231 5.84 10.94 12.93
N LEU A 232 6.00 11.14 14.23
CA LEU A 232 4.94 11.63 15.12
C LEU A 232 4.42 12.99 14.65
N ALA A 233 5.31 13.93 14.34
CA ALA A 233 4.92 15.23 13.79
C ALA A 233 4.10 15.09 12.49
N GLY A 234 4.50 14.19 11.60
CA GLY A 234 3.74 13.87 10.39
C GLY A 234 2.37 13.26 10.67
N MET A 235 2.26 12.40 11.69
CA MET A 235 0.97 11.85 12.14
C MET A 235 0.07 12.94 12.75
N MET A 236 0.64 13.86 13.53
CA MET A 236 -0.11 14.96 14.13
C MET A 236 -0.65 15.96 13.09
N ALA A 237 -0.02 16.03 11.93
CA ALA A 237 -0.46 16.87 10.81
C ALA A 237 -1.58 16.25 9.95
N LEU A 238 -1.99 15.01 10.22
CA LEU A 238 -3.10 14.38 9.49
C LEU A 238 -4.44 15.09 9.80
N PRO A 239 -5.38 15.10 8.85
CA PRO A 239 -6.73 15.62 9.09
C PRO A 239 -7.42 14.92 10.27
N THR A 240 -8.09 15.68 11.12
CA THR A 240 -8.73 15.17 12.35
C THR A 240 -9.88 14.18 12.07
N ASN A 241 -10.57 14.33 10.94
CA ASN A 241 -11.64 13.42 10.51
C ASN A 241 -11.14 12.16 9.79
N MET A 242 -9.84 12.00 9.66
CA MET A 242 -9.25 10.89 8.92
C MET A 242 -9.45 9.55 9.65
N ARG A 243 -9.77 8.52 8.88
CA ARG A 243 -9.96 7.13 9.29
C ARG A 243 -9.06 6.22 8.47
N SER A 244 -8.47 5.22 9.08
CA SER A 244 -7.63 4.28 8.34
C SER A 244 -8.44 3.36 7.43
N SER A 245 -7.80 2.87 6.35
CA SER A 245 -8.43 1.87 5.48
C SER A 245 -8.77 0.58 6.24
N MET A 246 -7.90 0.17 7.17
CA MET A 246 -8.12 -1.01 8.00
C MET A 246 -9.35 -0.83 8.92
N GLN A 247 -9.55 0.35 9.51
CA GLN A 247 -10.76 0.66 10.29
C GLN A 247 -12.03 0.55 9.42
N LYS A 248 -12.00 1.13 8.21
CA LYS A 248 -13.12 1.03 7.25
C LYS A 248 -13.42 -0.43 6.86
N ASP A 249 -12.38 -1.27 6.74
CA ASP A 249 -12.57 -2.70 6.46
C ASP A 249 -13.27 -3.41 7.64
N VAL A 250 -12.81 -3.20 8.87
CA VAL A 250 -13.43 -3.78 10.09
C VAL A 250 -14.90 -3.40 10.20
N GLU A 251 -15.24 -2.12 9.99
CA GLU A 251 -16.62 -1.65 10.01
C GLU A 251 -17.50 -2.26 8.93
N GLN A 252 -16.92 -2.54 7.77
CA GLN A 252 -17.61 -3.17 6.65
C GLN A 252 -17.61 -4.70 6.74
N HIS A 253 -17.17 -5.27 7.85
CA HIS A 253 -17.02 -6.72 8.05
C HIS A 253 -16.16 -7.39 6.96
N LYS A 254 -15.17 -6.66 6.44
CA LYS A 254 -14.17 -7.16 5.51
C LYS A 254 -12.92 -7.58 6.27
N THR A 255 -12.22 -8.59 5.78
CA THR A 255 -10.93 -9.01 6.35
C THR A 255 -9.94 -7.84 6.32
N PRO A 256 -9.49 -7.32 7.47
CA PRO A 256 -8.50 -6.26 7.53
C PRO A 256 -7.10 -6.79 7.18
N GLU A 257 -6.22 -5.90 6.72
CA GLU A 257 -4.81 -6.23 6.44
C GLU A 257 -3.96 -6.26 7.73
N LEU A 258 -4.48 -6.84 8.81
CA LEU A 258 -3.83 -6.80 10.13
C LEU A 258 -2.47 -7.48 10.12
N ASP A 259 -2.35 -8.67 9.50
CA ASP A 259 -1.07 -9.36 9.41
C ASP A 259 -0.05 -8.59 8.54
N ALA A 260 -0.48 -8.00 7.44
CA ALA A 260 0.42 -7.22 6.60
C ALA A 260 0.96 -5.97 7.33
N ILE A 261 0.17 -5.36 8.21
CA ILE A 261 0.51 -4.11 8.89
C ILE A 261 1.23 -4.36 10.22
N ALA A 262 0.74 -5.27 11.05
CA ALA A 262 1.32 -5.56 12.37
C ALA A 262 2.27 -6.76 12.36
N GLY A 263 2.01 -7.75 11.52
CA GLY A 263 2.78 -8.99 11.46
C GLY A 263 4.29 -8.79 11.30
N PRO A 264 4.77 -7.96 10.36
CA PRO A 264 6.20 -7.71 10.23
C PRO A 264 6.84 -7.16 11.52
N ILE A 265 6.15 -6.26 12.22
CA ILE A 265 6.64 -5.69 13.49
C ILE A 265 6.75 -6.81 14.54
N LEU A 266 5.73 -7.65 14.68
CA LEU A 266 5.70 -8.73 15.66
C LEU A 266 6.73 -9.83 15.35
N ARG A 267 6.88 -10.22 14.07
CA ARG A 267 7.84 -11.25 13.63
C ARG A 267 9.29 -10.79 13.82
N VAL A 268 9.59 -9.55 13.43
CA VAL A 268 10.92 -8.97 13.60
C VAL A 268 11.22 -8.74 15.08
N ALA A 269 10.29 -8.20 15.86
CA ALA A 269 10.45 -8.03 17.30
C ALA A 269 10.81 -9.35 18.00
N ARG A 270 10.09 -10.44 17.67
CA ARG A 270 10.40 -11.80 18.19
C ARG A 270 11.81 -12.23 17.81
N ARG A 271 12.23 -12.04 16.55
CA ARG A 271 13.56 -12.42 16.06
C ARG A 271 14.70 -11.70 16.78
N HIS A 272 14.49 -10.43 17.12
CA HIS A 272 15.49 -9.60 17.78
C HIS A 272 15.33 -9.50 19.30
N GLY A 273 14.35 -10.18 19.89
CA GLY A 273 14.10 -10.11 21.34
C GLY A 273 13.61 -8.74 21.82
N ILE A 274 12.92 -7.99 20.96
CA ILE A 274 12.38 -6.67 21.26
C ILE A 274 10.95 -6.82 21.81
N GLU A 275 10.69 -6.24 22.97
CA GLU A 275 9.34 -6.22 23.53
C GLU A 275 8.48 -5.14 22.86
N VAL A 276 7.25 -5.54 22.46
CA VAL A 276 6.29 -4.67 21.77
C VAL A 276 4.88 -4.79 22.39
N PRO A 277 4.73 -4.49 23.68
CA PRO A 277 3.48 -4.70 24.42
C PRO A 277 2.32 -3.81 23.92
N ALA A 278 2.59 -2.56 23.53
CA ALA A 278 1.55 -1.67 23.00
C ALA A 278 1.02 -2.17 21.64
N THR A 279 1.91 -2.61 20.77
CA THR A 279 1.55 -3.21 19.48
C THR A 279 0.71 -4.47 19.67
N LYS A 280 1.14 -5.40 20.55
CA LYS A 280 0.38 -6.63 20.89
C LYS A 280 -1.01 -6.33 21.42
N LYS A 281 -1.14 -5.34 22.33
CA LYS A 281 -2.41 -4.91 22.90
C LYS A 281 -3.38 -4.37 21.84
N LEU A 282 -2.88 -3.52 20.95
CA LEU A 282 -3.68 -2.94 19.86
C LEU A 282 -4.11 -4.01 18.85
N VAL A 283 -3.23 -4.94 18.51
CA VAL A 283 -3.55 -6.08 17.63
C VAL A 283 -4.70 -6.91 18.22
N ALA A 284 -4.59 -7.33 19.49
CA ALA A 284 -5.65 -8.09 20.15
C ALA A 284 -7.01 -7.36 20.15
N ALA A 285 -6.99 -6.02 20.34
CA ALA A 285 -8.21 -5.21 20.30
C ALA A 285 -8.80 -5.15 18.87
N VAL A 286 -7.97 -5.09 17.81
CA VAL A 286 -8.46 -5.14 16.42
C VAL A 286 -9.04 -6.53 16.11
N GLU A 287 -8.38 -7.62 16.49
CA GLU A 287 -8.86 -8.98 16.31
C GLU A 287 -10.24 -9.17 16.97
N GLN A 288 -10.39 -8.71 18.21
CA GLN A 288 -11.66 -8.78 18.93
C GLN A 288 -12.78 -8.04 18.17
N ARG A 289 -12.51 -6.88 17.60
CA ARG A 289 -13.48 -6.11 16.81
C ARG A 289 -13.79 -6.74 15.45
N ALA A 290 -12.84 -7.44 14.87
CA ALA A 290 -12.98 -8.09 13.57
C ALA A 290 -13.65 -9.47 13.65
N GLY A 291 -14.06 -9.94 14.84
CA GLY A 291 -14.77 -11.21 15.03
C GLY A 291 -14.11 -12.17 16.01
N GLY A 292 -12.98 -11.80 16.62
CA GLY A 292 -12.31 -12.55 17.69
C GLY A 292 -11.41 -13.71 17.23
N GLU A 293 -11.29 -13.94 15.92
CA GLU A 293 -10.33 -14.91 15.37
C GLU A 293 -8.95 -14.29 15.19
N SER A 294 -7.89 -15.12 15.33
CA SER A 294 -6.52 -14.64 15.03
C SER A 294 -6.38 -14.33 13.55
N LEU A 295 -5.96 -13.11 13.25
CA LEU A 295 -5.73 -12.60 11.90
C LEU A 295 -4.24 -12.53 11.54
N LEU A 296 -3.37 -13.02 12.42
CA LEU A 296 -1.93 -13.10 12.22
C LEU A 296 -1.53 -14.49 11.70
N ALA A 297 -0.66 -14.54 10.69
CA ALA A 297 -0.10 -15.76 10.12
C ALA A 297 1.19 -16.22 10.85
#